data_c0bb1be2b5c31ded2d972bf02f3861f2
#
_entry.id   c0bb1be2b5c31ded2d972bf02f3861f2
#
_cell.length_a   1.000
_cell.length_b   1.000
_cell.length_c   1.000
_cell.angle_alpha   90.00
_cell.angle_beta   90.00
_cell.angle_gamma   90.00
#
_symmetry.space_group_name_H-M   'P 1'
#
loop_
_entity.id
_entity.type
_entity.pdbx_description
1 polymer ?
#
loop_
_entity_poly.entity_id
_entity_poly.type
_entity_poly.pdbx_seq_one_letter_code
_entity_poly.pdbx_strand_id
1 'polypeptide(L)'
;MLVIGGAGSLGDAAAKRLLKTGRPVRVLLDYESSGASRAATGATDAELVRGSLDDRADLDRALSGIDALFLVLDQTDAGPSGRLRRGKAIGDAAKQAGVRQIVYSAGTGSDHHLIACDQSRQIVEHLGTLGLGLTVLRPVTMMEEIPWYWLSLMGREATLATPYEPDSRLALVGSDDVGGVAARAIEAPAQFAGRTLEIVGDRASMAEVGEILTLELHRPVRVTEVQVEGVFMRPEPYEPEVDIAALQRLYPALHTLRSWLTLGGGLDLCRRALALPAA
;
A
#
# COMPACT_ATOMS: atom_id res chain seq x y z
N MET A 1 -16.31 -9.76 -3.76
CA MET A 1 -15.61 -8.83 -2.86
C MET A 1 -15.35 -7.50 -3.53
N LEU A 2 -15.16 -6.42 -2.76
CA LEU A 2 -14.89 -5.07 -3.27
C LEU A 2 -13.49 -4.61 -2.87
N VAL A 3 -12.80 -3.94 -3.79
CA VAL A 3 -11.56 -3.19 -3.54
C VAL A 3 -11.86 -1.70 -3.73
N ILE A 4 -11.58 -0.90 -2.72
CA ILE A 4 -11.58 0.57 -2.76
C ILE A 4 -10.13 1.05 -2.66
N GLY A 5 -9.74 2.00 -3.51
CA GLY A 5 -8.34 2.42 -3.69
C GLY A 5 -7.60 1.61 -4.76
N GLY A 6 -8.34 0.90 -5.61
CA GLY A 6 -7.79 0.02 -6.66
C GLY A 6 -7.00 0.73 -7.76
N ALA A 7 -7.06 2.06 -7.83
CA ALA A 7 -6.22 2.85 -8.74
C ALA A 7 -4.79 3.07 -8.21
N GLY A 8 -4.54 2.84 -6.93
CA GLY A 8 -3.22 2.90 -6.32
C GLY A 8 -2.51 1.54 -6.35
N SER A 9 -1.20 1.54 -6.12
CA SER A 9 -0.37 0.33 -6.12
C SER A 9 -0.88 -0.78 -5.19
N LEU A 10 -1.29 -0.42 -3.97
CA LEU A 10 -1.78 -1.37 -2.97
C LEU A 10 -3.12 -2.01 -3.39
N GLY A 11 -4.06 -1.19 -3.89
CA GLY A 11 -5.37 -1.69 -4.30
C GLY A 11 -5.29 -2.54 -5.57
N ASP A 12 -4.46 -2.15 -6.53
CA ASP A 12 -4.22 -2.92 -7.76
C ASP A 12 -3.55 -4.26 -7.43
N ALA A 13 -2.52 -4.25 -6.58
CA ALA A 13 -1.85 -5.48 -6.12
C ALA A 13 -2.84 -6.42 -5.41
N ALA A 14 -3.67 -5.89 -4.50
CA ALA A 14 -4.69 -6.68 -3.82
C ALA A 14 -5.71 -7.26 -4.81
N ALA A 15 -6.22 -6.45 -5.74
CA ALA A 15 -7.18 -6.90 -6.75
C ALA A 15 -6.60 -8.04 -7.61
N LYS A 16 -5.36 -7.88 -8.10
CA LYS A 16 -4.65 -8.94 -8.85
C LYS A 16 -4.49 -10.23 -8.06
N ARG A 17 -4.10 -10.13 -6.79
CA ARG A 17 -3.93 -11.31 -5.93
C ARG A 17 -5.25 -12.00 -5.65
N LEU A 18 -6.31 -11.21 -5.39
CA LEU A 18 -7.65 -11.73 -5.15
C LEU A 18 -8.25 -12.41 -6.39
N LEU A 19 -8.04 -11.86 -7.58
CA LEU A 19 -8.46 -12.52 -8.84
C LEU A 19 -7.81 -13.89 -9.02
N LYS A 20 -6.54 -14.06 -8.66
CA LYS A 20 -5.84 -15.35 -8.71
C LYS A 20 -6.47 -16.42 -7.80
N THR A 21 -7.27 -16.03 -6.81
CA THR A 21 -8.02 -16.97 -5.95
C THR A 21 -9.29 -17.51 -6.63
N GLY A 22 -9.62 -17.04 -7.82
CA GLY A 22 -10.84 -17.40 -8.55
C GLY A 22 -12.12 -16.74 -8.04
N ARG A 23 -12.03 -15.79 -7.09
CA ARG A 23 -13.19 -15.07 -6.56
C ARG A 23 -13.53 -13.84 -7.42
N PRO A 24 -14.83 -13.54 -7.62
CA PRO A 24 -15.22 -12.30 -8.29
C PRO A 24 -14.72 -11.07 -7.51
N VAL A 25 -14.01 -10.21 -8.20
CA VAL A 25 -13.47 -8.95 -7.64
C VAL A 25 -14.14 -7.77 -8.33
N ARG A 26 -14.69 -6.87 -7.54
CA ARG A 26 -15.17 -5.56 -7.98
C ARG A 26 -14.18 -4.50 -7.50
N VAL A 27 -13.87 -3.52 -8.34
CA VAL A 27 -13.01 -2.39 -8.00
C VAL A 27 -13.83 -1.10 -8.15
N LEU A 28 -13.92 -0.32 -7.09
CA LEU A 28 -14.51 1.01 -7.15
C LEU A 28 -13.43 2.03 -7.56
N LEU A 29 -13.65 2.69 -8.69
CA LEU A 29 -12.84 3.77 -9.21
C LEU A 29 -13.50 5.10 -8.85
N ASP A 30 -12.86 5.89 -8.00
CA ASP A 30 -13.34 7.22 -7.62
C ASP A 30 -13.28 8.16 -8.82
N TYR A 31 -14.33 8.98 -9.03
CA TYR A 31 -14.35 10.01 -10.08
C TYR A 31 -13.25 11.05 -9.90
N GLU A 32 -12.89 11.34 -8.66
CA GLU A 32 -11.86 12.33 -8.33
C GLU A 32 -10.43 11.80 -8.52
N SER A 33 -10.25 10.48 -8.55
CA SER A 33 -8.93 9.94 -8.86
C SER A 33 -8.57 10.27 -10.31
N SER A 34 -7.47 11.02 -10.48
CA SER A 34 -6.97 11.56 -11.74
C SER A 34 -6.98 10.50 -12.85
N GLY A 35 -7.31 10.90 -14.08
CA GLY A 35 -7.61 10.07 -15.26
C GLY A 35 -6.62 8.97 -15.67
N ALA A 36 -5.57 8.73 -14.89
CA ALA A 36 -4.65 7.59 -14.98
C ALA A 36 -5.31 6.25 -14.56
N SER A 37 -6.48 6.29 -13.90
CA SER A 37 -7.01 5.16 -13.15
C SER A 37 -7.53 3.99 -13.99
N ARG A 38 -7.88 4.17 -15.26
CA ARG A 38 -8.36 3.06 -16.10
C ARG A 38 -7.22 2.26 -16.75
N ALA A 39 -6.08 2.92 -17.00
CA ALA A 39 -4.88 2.27 -17.52
C ALA A 39 -4.01 1.69 -16.39
N ALA A 40 -4.26 2.11 -15.13
CA ALA A 40 -3.45 1.75 -13.98
C ALA A 40 -3.89 0.46 -13.30
N THR A 41 -5.16 0.03 -13.45
CA THR A 41 -5.56 -1.27 -12.89
C THR A 41 -5.13 -2.40 -13.84
N GLY A 42 -4.01 -3.04 -13.51
CA GLY A 42 -3.62 -4.28 -14.19
C GLY A 42 -4.51 -5.48 -13.82
N ALA A 43 -5.56 -5.27 -13.02
CA ALA A 43 -6.60 -6.25 -12.68
C ALA A 43 -7.68 -6.27 -13.77
N THR A 44 -7.32 -6.66 -15.00
CA THR A 44 -8.17 -6.58 -16.20
C THR A 44 -9.46 -7.39 -16.12
N ASP A 45 -9.48 -8.44 -15.27
CA ASP A 45 -10.63 -9.34 -15.10
C ASP A 45 -11.54 -8.92 -13.95
N ALA A 46 -11.29 -7.78 -13.30
CA ALA A 46 -12.15 -7.25 -12.27
C ALA A 46 -13.36 -6.51 -12.87
N GLU A 47 -14.50 -6.58 -12.17
CA GLU A 47 -15.64 -5.71 -12.44
C GLU A 47 -15.30 -4.28 -12.02
N LEU A 48 -15.23 -3.34 -12.96
CA LEU A 48 -14.95 -1.95 -12.67
C LEU A 48 -16.25 -1.17 -12.49
N VAL A 49 -16.43 -0.57 -11.32
CA VAL A 49 -17.56 0.32 -11.00
C VAL A 49 -16.99 1.72 -10.77
N ARG A 50 -17.60 2.72 -11.39
CA ARG A 50 -17.28 4.15 -11.17
C ARG A 50 -18.26 4.75 -10.18
N GLY A 51 -17.74 5.57 -9.27
CA GLY A 51 -18.57 6.27 -8.29
C GLY A 51 -17.74 7.21 -7.43
N SER A 52 -18.41 8.13 -6.74
CA SER A 52 -17.77 8.99 -5.74
C SER A 52 -17.72 8.29 -4.38
N LEU A 53 -16.60 8.39 -3.70
CA LEU A 53 -16.48 7.94 -2.31
C LEU A 53 -17.25 8.81 -1.31
N ASP A 54 -17.70 9.98 -1.76
CA ASP A 54 -18.53 10.93 -1.00
C ASP A 54 -20.04 10.80 -1.29
N ASP A 55 -20.42 10.00 -2.30
CA ASP A 55 -21.82 9.74 -2.65
C ASP A 55 -22.32 8.43 -2.08
N ARG A 56 -23.35 8.49 -1.24
CA ARG A 56 -23.90 7.32 -0.58
C ARG A 56 -24.53 6.32 -1.56
N ALA A 57 -25.20 6.77 -2.60
CA ALA A 57 -25.84 5.88 -3.58
C ALA A 57 -24.78 5.14 -4.41
N ASP A 58 -23.65 5.77 -4.70
CA ASP A 58 -22.51 5.15 -5.37
C ASP A 58 -21.88 4.06 -4.49
N LEU A 59 -21.71 4.34 -3.19
CA LEU A 59 -21.22 3.34 -2.22
C LEU A 59 -22.20 2.16 -2.09
N ASP A 60 -23.48 2.41 -1.97
CA ASP A 60 -24.50 1.35 -1.86
C ASP A 60 -24.53 0.46 -3.11
N ARG A 61 -24.40 1.07 -4.30
CA ARG A 61 -24.28 0.32 -5.56
C ARG A 61 -22.99 -0.51 -5.63
N ALA A 62 -21.86 0.05 -5.22
CA ALA A 62 -20.58 -0.65 -5.23
C ALA A 62 -20.55 -1.81 -4.25
N LEU A 63 -21.19 -1.66 -3.08
CA LEU A 63 -21.24 -2.65 -2.00
C LEU A 63 -22.34 -3.70 -2.16
N SER A 64 -23.24 -3.54 -3.12
CA SER A 64 -24.32 -4.49 -3.35
C SER A 64 -23.80 -5.90 -3.65
N GLY A 65 -24.20 -6.89 -2.84
CA GLY A 65 -23.79 -8.29 -2.97
C GLY A 65 -22.33 -8.57 -2.57
N ILE A 66 -21.68 -7.66 -1.86
CA ILE A 66 -20.28 -7.79 -1.40
C ILE A 66 -20.25 -8.42 0.00
N ASP A 67 -19.40 -9.42 0.17
CA ASP A 67 -19.18 -10.12 1.43
C ASP A 67 -17.90 -9.67 2.18
N ALA A 68 -16.91 -9.17 1.44
CA ALA A 68 -15.64 -8.70 1.99
C ALA A 68 -15.16 -7.44 1.27
N LEU A 69 -14.58 -6.50 2.02
CA LEU A 69 -14.04 -5.23 1.55
C LEU A 69 -12.54 -5.16 1.84
N PHE A 70 -11.73 -4.85 0.82
CA PHE A 70 -10.38 -4.31 1.00
C PHE A 70 -10.43 -2.79 0.80
N LEU A 71 -10.03 -2.06 1.82
CA LEU A 71 -10.09 -0.60 1.86
C LEU A 71 -8.71 0.01 1.94
N VAL A 72 -8.35 0.83 0.96
CA VAL A 72 -7.20 1.74 0.97
C VAL A 72 -7.71 3.14 0.70
N LEU A 73 -7.32 4.09 1.54
CA LEU A 73 -7.66 5.51 1.36
C LEU A 73 -6.37 6.31 1.20
N ASP A 74 -6.26 7.04 0.10
CA ASP A 74 -5.13 7.92 -0.15
C ASP A 74 -5.11 9.05 0.89
N GLN A 75 -3.91 9.51 1.24
CA GLN A 75 -3.72 10.62 2.17
C GLN A 75 -4.06 11.97 1.55
N THR A 76 -4.00 12.07 0.23
CA THR A 76 -4.24 13.29 -0.53
C THR A 76 -5.70 13.50 -0.90
N ASP A 77 -6.53 12.46 -0.80
CA ASP A 77 -7.93 12.50 -1.20
C ASP A 77 -8.80 13.36 -0.27
N ALA A 78 -9.58 14.24 -0.86
CA ALA A 78 -10.64 15.04 -0.21
C ALA A 78 -10.17 16.00 0.90
N GLY A 79 -8.92 16.43 0.90
CA GLY A 79 -8.40 17.42 1.85
C GLY A 79 -8.22 16.90 3.30
N PRO A 80 -7.86 17.79 4.24
CA PRO A 80 -7.39 17.39 5.57
C PRO A 80 -8.35 16.54 6.42
N SER A 81 -9.65 16.61 6.18
CA SER A 81 -10.67 15.83 6.93
C SER A 81 -11.38 14.79 6.05
N GLY A 82 -11.12 14.78 4.76
CA GLY A 82 -11.85 13.96 3.80
C GLY A 82 -11.63 12.47 4.01
N ARG A 83 -10.39 12.07 4.24
CA ARG A 83 -10.02 10.68 4.50
C ARG A 83 -10.77 10.07 5.68
N LEU A 84 -10.82 10.79 6.81
CA LEU A 84 -11.55 10.34 8.01
C LEU A 84 -13.04 10.20 7.73
N ARG A 85 -13.64 11.22 7.09
CA ARG A 85 -15.07 11.21 6.72
C ARG A 85 -15.39 10.02 5.79
N ARG A 86 -14.61 9.85 4.72
CA ARG A 86 -14.76 8.74 3.77
C ARG A 86 -14.59 7.38 4.44
N GLY A 87 -13.57 7.21 5.28
CA GLY A 87 -13.33 5.95 6.00
C GLY A 87 -14.50 5.52 6.87
N LYS A 88 -15.08 6.46 7.62
CA LYS A 88 -16.28 6.21 8.44
C LYS A 88 -17.52 5.91 7.57
N ALA A 89 -17.79 6.73 6.56
CA ALA A 89 -18.94 6.55 5.68
C ALA A 89 -18.92 5.22 4.92
N ILE A 90 -17.74 4.82 4.42
CA ILE A 90 -17.55 3.52 3.75
C ILE A 90 -17.78 2.36 4.72
N GLY A 91 -17.26 2.46 5.96
CA GLY A 91 -17.50 1.46 6.98
C GLY A 91 -19.00 1.29 7.31
N ASP A 92 -19.70 2.40 7.52
CA ASP A 92 -21.14 2.41 7.79
C ASP A 92 -21.95 1.82 6.62
N ALA A 93 -21.59 2.19 5.39
CA ALA A 93 -22.20 1.64 4.18
C ALA A 93 -21.96 0.14 4.05
N ALA A 94 -20.72 -0.31 4.32
CA ALA A 94 -20.36 -1.72 4.29
C ALA A 94 -21.19 -2.54 5.30
N LYS A 95 -21.36 -2.03 6.54
CA LYS A 95 -22.21 -2.68 7.54
C LYS A 95 -23.66 -2.79 7.06
N GLN A 96 -24.22 -1.72 6.51
CA GLN A 96 -25.61 -1.69 6.04
C GLN A 96 -25.82 -2.62 4.82
N ALA A 97 -24.82 -2.77 3.97
CA ALA A 97 -24.83 -3.67 2.82
C ALA A 97 -24.64 -5.16 3.21
N GLY A 98 -24.40 -5.46 4.48
CA GLY A 98 -24.20 -6.84 4.97
C GLY A 98 -22.79 -7.39 4.70
N VAL A 99 -21.80 -6.54 4.49
CA VAL A 99 -20.40 -6.94 4.44
C VAL A 99 -20.01 -7.58 5.78
N ARG A 100 -19.29 -8.68 5.73
CA ARG A 100 -18.93 -9.44 6.93
C ARG A 100 -17.51 -9.16 7.40
N GLN A 101 -16.64 -8.73 6.48
CA GLN A 101 -15.22 -8.54 6.74
C GLN A 101 -14.70 -7.28 6.04
N ILE A 102 -13.88 -6.53 6.78
CA ILE A 102 -13.08 -5.41 6.25
C ILE A 102 -11.61 -5.70 6.51
N VAL A 103 -10.80 -5.62 5.46
CA VAL A 103 -9.35 -5.52 5.55
C VAL A 103 -8.96 -4.09 5.20
N TYR A 104 -8.50 -3.34 6.18
CA TYR A 104 -8.15 -1.93 6.02
C TYR A 104 -6.63 -1.76 5.99
N SER A 105 -6.11 -1.19 4.91
CA SER A 105 -4.72 -0.75 4.85
C SER A 105 -4.60 0.64 5.46
N ALA A 106 -4.22 0.70 6.71
CA ALA A 106 -3.90 1.92 7.42
C ALA A 106 -2.47 2.34 7.07
N GLY A 107 -2.22 3.60 6.77
CA GLY A 107 -0.85 4.08 6.59
C GLY A 107 0.03 3.71 7.79
N THR A 108 1.33 3.59 7.58
CA THR A 108 2.30 3.25 8.64
C THR A 108 2.30 4.28 9.76
N GLY A 109 2.64 3.81 10.96
CA GLY A 109 2.90 4.69 12.11
C GLY A 109 1.68 5.39 12.64
N SER A 110 0.54 4.67 12.77
CA SER A 110 -0.66 5.18 13.43
C SER A 110 -0.43 5.68 14.87
N ASP A 111 0.75 5.42 15.42
CA ASP A 111 1.15 5.84 16.76
C ASP A 111 2.01 7.13 16.74
N HIS A 112 2.37 7.64 15.57
CA HIS A 112 3.04 8.93 15.42
C HIS A 112 2.04 10.07 15.30
N HIS A 113 2.37 11.25 15.87
CA HIS A 113 1.52 12.45 15.94
C HIS A 113 1.29 13.17 14.59
N LEU A 114 1.40 12.49 13.47
CA LEU A 114 1.05 13.03 12.16
C LEU A 114 -0.48 12.98 11.95
N ILE A 115 -1.05 14.02 11.38
CA ILE A 115 -2.50 14.12 11.10
C ILE A 115 -3.04 12.88 10.36
N ALA A 116 -2.29 12.37 9.40
CA ALA A 116 -2.66 11.17 8.64
C ALA A 116 -2.71 9.91 9.53
N CYS A 117 -1.82 9.81 10.51
CA CYS A 117 -1.78 8.70 11.47
C CYS A 117 -2.96 8.78 12.44
N ASP A 118 -3.28 9.97 12.93
CA ASP A 118 -4.47 10.20 13.77
C ASP A 118 -5.77 9.86 13.05
N GLN A 119 -5.90 10.21 11.78
CA GLN A 119 -7.07 9.84 10.98
C GLN A 119 -7.17 8.32 10.79
N SER A 120 -6.06 7.65 10.51
CA SER A 120 -6.03 6.19 10.40
C SER A 120 -6.47 5.52 11.69
N ARG A 121 -5.99 6.00 12.84
CA ARG A 121 -6.40 5.50 14.16
C ARG A 121 -7.90 5.70 14.40
N GLN A 122 -8.43 6.89 14.13
CA GLN A 122 -9.87 7.17 14.26
C GLN A 122 -10.75 6.34 13.30
N ILE A 123 -10.25 6.03 12.10
CA ILE A 123 -10.94 5.12 11.16
C ILE A 123 -10.96 3.71 11.76
N VAL A 124 -9.82 3.20 12.23
CA VAL A 124 -9.72 1.86 12.85
C VAL A 124 -10.65 1.75 14.06
N GLU A 125 -10.67 2.76 14.94
CA GLU A 125 -11.57 2.81 16.09
C GLU A 125 -13.04 2.72 15.64
N HIS A 126 -13.45 3.53 14.66
CA HIS A 126 -14.81 3.49 14.13
C HIS A 126 -15.16 2.13 13.51
N LEU A 127 -14.32 1.61 12.61
CA LEU A 127 -14.53 0.31 11.98
C LEU A 127 -14.64 -0.82 13.02
N GLY A 128 -13.87 -0.73 14.11
CA GLY A 128 -13.93 -1.67 15.22
C GLY A 128 -15.28 -1.70 15.97
N THR A 129 -16.03 -0.57 15.96
CA THR A 129 -17.37 -0.51 16.59
C THR A 129 -18.48 -1.15 15.77
N LEU A 130 -18.21 -1.43 14.47
CA LEU A 130 -19.24 -1.89 13.55
C LEU A 130 -19.63 -3.37 13.73
N GLY A 131 -18.86 -4.15 14.50
CA GLY A 131 -19.10 -5.58 14.70
C GLY A 131 -18.85 -6.43 13.46
N LEU A 132 -18.02 -5.94 12.53
CA LEU A 132 -17.54 -6.67 11.36
C LEU A 132 -16.18 -7.33 11.68
N GLY A 133 -15.80 -8.36 10.93
CA GLY A 133 -14.46 -8.94 11.01
C GLY A 133 -13.44 -7.93 10.49
N LEU A 134 -12.79 -7.17 11.38
CA LEU A 134 -11.79 -6.16 11.00
C LEU A 134 -10.39 -6.76 11.05
N THR A 135 -9.63 -6.57 9.97
CA THR A 135 -8.18 -6.78 9.94
C THR A 135 -7.52 -5.46 9.52
N VAL A 136 -6.52 -5.02 10.26
CA VAL A 136 -5.76 -3.81 9.94
C VAL A 136 -4.38 -4.20 9.47
N LEU A 137 -4.00 -3.76 8.27
CA LEU A 137 -2.66 -3.89 7.73
C LEU A 137 -1.95 -2.55 7.85
N ARG A 138 -0.74 -2.56 8.40
CA ARG A 138 0.14 -1.39 8.51
C ARG A 138 1.40 -1.64 7.69
N PRO A 139 1.37 -1.34 6.38
CA PRO A 139 2.57 -1.44 5.56
C PRO A 139 3.61 -0.44 6.03
N VAL A 140 4.86 -0.81 6.08
CA VAL A 140 6.00 0.07 6.35
C VAL A 140 6.38 0.88 5.10
N THR A 141 7.57 1.44 5.04
CA THR A 141 8.04 2.18 3.86
C THR A 141 7.93 1.32 2.60
N MET A 142 7.26 1.85 1.60
CA MET A 142 7.01 1.11 0.37
C MET A 142 8.28 1.05 -0.48
N MET A 143 8.66 -0.14 -0.97
CA MET A 143 9.81 -0.29 -1.88
C MET A 143 9.64 0.51 -3.16
N GLU A 144 8.42 0.75 -3.60
CA GLU A 144 8.07 1.57 -4.76
C GLU A 144 8.42 3.06 -4.57
N GLU A 145 8.60 3.54 -3.33
CA GLU A 145 9.08 4.90 -3.07
C GLU A 145 10.49 5.12 -3.63
N ILE A 146 11.29 4.05 -3.67
CA ILE A 146 12.65 4.11 -4.22
C ILE A 146 12.65 4.63 -5.66
N PRO A 147 11.99 3.98 -6.64
CA PRO A 147 11.96 4.48 -8.02
C PRO A 147 11.07 5.70 -8.22
N TRP A 148 10.09 5.95 -7.37
CA TRP A 148 9.15 7.05 -7.60
C TRP A 148 9.63 8.37 -7.06
N TYR A 149 10.35 8.37 -5.94
CA TYR A 149 10.69 9.61 -5.24
C TYR A 149 12.17 9.79 -5.02
N TRP A 150 12.94 8.71 -4.85
CA TRP A 150 14.31 8.79 -4.39
C TRP A 150 15.34 8.53 -5.48
N LEU A 151 15.04 7.67 -6.45
CA LEU A 151 15.97 7.28 -7.50
C LEU A 151 15.80 8.15 -8.74
N SER A 152 16.88 8.83 -9.16
CA SER A 152 16.88 9.71 -10.34
C SER A 152 18.23 9.75 -11.01
N LEU A 153 18.27 10.31 -12.23
CA LEU A 153 19.52 10.68 -12.89
C LEU A 153 19.84 12.14 -12.62
N MET A 154 20.96 12.39 -11.96
CA MET A 154 21.57 13.72 -11.85
C MET A 154 22.73 13.81 -12.85
N GLY A 155 22.47 14.37 -14.02
CA GLY A 155 23.41 14.34 -15.16
C GLY A 155 23.59 12.90 -15.69
N ARG A 156 24.77 12.31 -15.47
CA ARG A 156 25.06 10.91 -15.85
C ARG A 156 25.09 9.94 -14.67
N GLU A 157 24.94 10.44 -13.46
CA GLU A 157 25.06 9.67 -12.22
C GLU A 157 23.66 9.24 -11.74
N ALA A 158 23.49 7.95 -11.46
CA ALA A 158 22.30 7.47 -10.75
C ALA A 158 22.42 7.86 -9.28
N THR A 159 21.40 8.54 -8.77
CA THR A 159 21.41 9.07 -7.41
C THR A 159 20.15 8.62 -6.67
N LEU A 160 20.35 8.08 -5.48
CA LEU A 160 19.31 7.81 -4.49
C LEU A 160 19.26 9.01 -3.53
N ALA A 161 18.41 9.98 -3.86
CA ALA A 161 18.19 11.19 -3.07
C ALA A 161 17.06 10.93 -2.06
N THR A 162 17.40 10.82 -0.78
CA THR A 162 16.50 10.39 0.28
C THR A 162 16.53 11.36 1.47
N PRO A 163 15.45 11.53 2.24
CA PRO A 163 15.46 12.36 3.45
C PRO A 163 16.16 11.68 4.65
N TYR A 164 16.72 10.50 4.45
CA TYR A 164 17.34 9.71 5.49
C TYR A 164 18.87 9.72 5.32
N GLU A 165 19.58 9.73 6.45
CA GLU A 165 21.03 9.53 6.46
C GLU A 165 21.40 8.14 5.88
N PRO A 166 22.61 7.97 5.31
CA PRO A 166 23.04 6.70 4.72
C PRO A 166 22.94 5.50 5.66
N ASP A 167 23.22 5.70 6.95
CA ASP A 167 23.18 4.62 7.97
C ASP A 167 21.79 4.41 8.56
N SER A 168 20.81 5.26 8.23
CA SER A 168 19.43 5.11 8.68
C SER A 168 18.83 3.82 8.15
N ARG A 169 18.36 2.97 9.04
CA ARG A 169 17.68 1.72 8.69
C ARG A 169 16.19 1.95 8.53
N LEU A 170 15.64 1.37 7.48
CA LEU A 170 14.21 1.37 7.21
C LEU A 170 13.66 -0.04 7.15
N ALA A 171 12.46 -0.21 7.67
CA ALA A 171 11.65 -1.36 7.34
C ALA A 171 10.97 -1.11 5.97
N LEU A 172 11.06 -2.10 5.07
CA LEU A 172 10.65 -2.01 3.67
C LEU A 172 9.63 -3.09 3.33
N VAL A 173 8.68 -2.78 2.43
CA VAL A 173 7.71 -3.75 1.92
C VAL A 173 7.27 -3.40 0.49
N GLY A 174 7.06 -4.40 -0.35
CA GLY A 174 6.47 -4.22 -1.67
C GLY A 174 4.93 -4.17 -1.64
N SER A 175 4.32 -3.42 -2.56
CA SER A 175 2.85 -3.36 -2.68
C SER A 175 2.22 -4.72 -2.95
N ASP A 176 2.87 -5.57 -3.73
CA ASP A 176 2.45 -6.94 -4.03
C ASP A 176 2.37 -7.82 -2.76
N ASP A 177 3.26 -7.59 -1.80
CA ASP A 177 3.26 -8.31 -0.53
C ASP A 177 2.08 -7.89 0.36
N VAL A 178 1.83 -6.59 0.44
CA VAL A 178 0.66 -6.06 1.16
C VAL A 178 -0.63 -6.59 0.55
N GLY A 179 -0.73 -6.57 -0.80
CA GLY A 179 -1.85 -7.14 -1.54
C GLY A 179 -2.01 -8.65 -1.30
N GLY A 180 -0.90 -9.37 -1.22
CA GLY A 180 -0.88 -10.80 -0.91
C GLY A 180 -1.37 -11.12 0.50
N VAL A 181 -0.91 -10.36 1.49
CA VAL A 181 -1.39 -10.50 2.89
C VAL A 181 -2.87 -10.12 2.98
N ALA A 182 -3.32 -9.07 2.27
CA ALA A 182 -4.74 -8.70 2.21
C ALA A 182 -5.60 -9.82 1.63
N ALA A 183 -5.16 -10.46 0.53
CA ALA A 183 -5.86 -11.60 -0.06
C ALA A 183 -5.95 -12.77 0.93
N ARG A 184 -4.86 -13.11 1.62
CA ARG A 184 -4.84 -14.15 2.66
C ARG A 184 -5.79 -13.83 3.81
N ALA A 185 -5.84 -12.56 4.26
CA ALA A 185 -6.75 -12.14 5.31
C ALA A 185 -8.22 -12.32 4.90
N ILE A 186 -8.55 -12.04 3.63
CA ILE A 186 -9.90 -12.23 3.09
C ILE A 186 -10.26 -13.71 2.93
N GLU A 187 -9.30 -14.56 2.55
CA GLU A 187 -9.51 -16.01 2.39
C GLU A 187 -9.64 -16.75 3.72
N ALA A 188 -8.94 -16.30 4.74
CA ALA A 188 -8.89 -16.97 6.04
C ALA A 188 -9.32 -16.04 7.20
N PRO A 189 -10.54 -15.50 7.19
CA PRO A 189 -10.98 -14.48 8.14
C PRO A 189 -10.79 -14.88 9.60
N ALA A 190 -10.98 -16.16 9.93
CA ALA A 190 -10.83 -16.66 11.31
C ALA A 190 -9.38 -16.51 11.84
N GLN A 191 -8.38 -16.44 10.96
CA GLN A 191 -6.97 -16.26 11.36
C GLN A 191 -6.58 -14.80 11.51
N PHE A 192 -7.34 -13.88 10.89
CA PHE A 192 -6.94 -12.48 10.76
C PHE A 192 -7.89 -11.49 11.44
N ALA A 193 -9.17 -11.83 11.64
CA ALA A 193 -10.15 -10.94 12.27
C ALA A 193 -9.68 -10.49 13.66
N GLY A 194 -9.81 -9.20 13.93
CA GLY A 194 -9.37 -8.56 15.16
C GLY A 194 -7.86 -8.30 15.25
N ARG A 195 -7.09 -8.62 14.20
CA ARG A 195 -5.64 -8.42 14.21
C ARG A 195 -5.23 -7.13 13.53
N THR A 196 -4.20 -6.51 14.08
CA THR A 196 -3.39 -5.48 13.43
C THR A 196 -2.02 -6.06 13.11
N LEU A 197 -1.57 -5.94 11.86
CA LEU A 197 -0.33 -6.52 11.37
C LEU A 197 0.54 -5.43 10.75
N GLU A 198 1.72 -5.20 11.31
CA GLU A 198 2.78 -4.45 10.61
C GLU A 198 3.34 -5.36 9.51
N ILE A 199 3.35 -4.89 8.27
CA ILE A 199 3.81 -5.68 7.13
C ILE A 199 5.20 -5.22 6.73
N VAL A 200 6.19 -6.06 7.04
CA VAL A 200 7.62 -5.82 6.79
C VAL A 200 8.17 -6.96 5.96
N GLY A 201 8.72 -6.65 4.79
CA GLY A 201 9.38 -7.62 3.91
C GLY A 201 10.89 -7.70 4.16
N ASP A 202 11.52 -6.55 4.40
CA ASP A 202 12.96 -6.44 4.60
C ASP A 202 13.33 -5.28 5.53
N ARG A 203 14.59 -5.23 5.93
CA ARG A 203 15.22 -4.10 6.64
C ARG A 203 16.58 -3.81 6.03
N ALA A 204 16.79 -2.57 5.61
CA ALA A 204 18.04 -2.13 5.03
C ALA A 204 18.37 -0.68 5.42
N SER A 205 19.64 -0.34 5.54
CA SER A 205 20.07 1.05 5.57
C SER A 205 20.01 1.66 4.18
N MET A 206 20.00 2.98 4.09
CA MET A 206 20.04 3.65 2.78
C MET A 206 21.33 3.33 2.01
N ALA A 207 22.44 3.15 2.70
CA ALA A 207 23.69 2.69 2.11
C ALA A 207 23.53 1.29 1.50
N GLU A 208 22.96 0.32 2.26
CA GLU A 208 22.66 -1.03 1.77
C GLU A 208 21.70 -1.02 0.58
N VAL A 209 20.68 -0.16 0.58
CA VAL A 209 19.78 0.04 -0.59
C VAL A 209 20.58 0.50 -1.80
N GLY A 210 21.48 1.49 -1.65
CA GLY A 210 22.34 2.00 -2.72
C GLY A 210 23.27 0.91 -3.28
N GLU A 211 23.86 0.09 -2.42
CA GLU A 211 24.70 -1.05 -2.82
C GLU A 211 23.93 -2.09 -3.62
N ILE A 212 22.74 -2.49 -3.12
CA ILE A 212 21.87 -3.45 -3.81
C ILE A 212 21.47 -2.90 -5.18
N LEU A 213 21.05 -1.64 -5.26
CA LEU A 213 20.71 -0.99 -6.54
C LEU A 213 21.90 -0.94 -7.49
N THR A 214 23.11 -0.64 -6.99
CA THR A 214 24.35 -0.63 -7.78
C THR A 214 24.60 -1.99 -8.43
N LEU A 215 24.42 -3.06 -7.67
CA LEU A 215 24.61 -4.43 -8.16
C LEU A 215 23.54 -4.82 -9.19
N GLU A 216 22.26 -4.60 -8.89
CA GLU A 216 21.17 -5.06 -9.74
C GLU A 216 20.97 -4.20 -11.01
N LEU A 217 21.32 -2.92 -10.94
CA LEU A 217 21.31 -2.02 -12.12
C LEU A 217 22.59 -2.08 -12.95
N HIS A 218 23.64 -2.77 -12.46
CA HIS A 218 24.98 -2.78 -13.05
C HIS A 218 25.53 -1.36 -13.29
N ARG A 219 25.26 -0.46 -12.34
CA ARG A 219 25.60 0.96 -12.43
C ARG A 219 25.78 1.54 -11.04
N PRO A 220 26.83 2.35 -10.79
CA PRO A 220 26.99 3.04 -9.52
C PRO A 220 25.79 3.89 -9.17
N VAL A 221 25.27 3.73 -7.96
CA VAL A 221 24.19 4.52 -7.38
C VAL A 221 24.73 5.27 -6.17
N ARG A 222 24.75 6.58 -6.25
CA ARG A 222 25.19 7.44 -5.16
C ARG A 222 24.02 7.69 -4.20
N VAL A 223 24.23 7.46 -2.93
CA VAL A 223 23.27 7.83 -1.88
C VAL A 223 23.55 9.27 -1.44
N THR A 224 22.50 10.08 -1.37
CA THR A 224 22.61 11.48 -0.93
C THR A 224 21.41 11.82 -0.07
N GLU A 225 21.69 12.32 1.14
CA GLU A 225 20.66 12.91 1.98
C GLU A 225 20.21 14.26 1.39
N VAL A 226 18.91 14.48 1.36
CA VAL A 226 18.30 15.73 0.89
C VAL A 226 17.28 16.23 1.91
N GLN A 227 17.25 17.54 2.07
CA GLN A 227 16.21 18.19 2.87
C GLN A 227 14.90 18.16 2.07
N VAL A 228 13.87 17.55 2.62
CA VAL A 228 12.53 17.49 2.01
C VAL A 228 11.55 18.25 2.90
N GLU A 229 10.97 19.31 2.35
CA GLU A 229 9.88 20.02 3.00
C GLU A 229 8.55 19.35 2.63
N GLY A 230 7.79 18.89 3.61
CA GLY A 230 6.46 18.34 3.37
C GLY A 230 5.89 17.51 4.53
N VAL A 231 4.58 17.52 4.63
CA VAL A 231 3.81 16.87 5.71
C VAL A 231 3.83 15.33 5.64
N PHE A 232 4.27 14.77 4.51
CA PHE A 232 4.19 13.34 4.21
C PHE A 232 5.50 12.57 4.44
N MET A 233 6.61 13.28 4.67
CA MET A 233 7.90 12.65 4.92
C MET A 233 8.10 12.47 6.42
N ARG A 234 8.45 11.27 6.82
CA ARG A 234 8.78 11.00 8.21
C ARG A 234 10.14 11.62 8.54
N PRO A 235 10.25 12.42 9.60
CA PRO A 235 11.53 12.98 10.02
C PRO A 235 12.49 11.90 10.53
N GLU A 236 11.95 10.76 10.99
CA GLU A 236 12.74 9.65 11.54
C GLU A 236 12.39 8.32 10.83
N PRO A 237 13.38 7.44 10.62
CA PRO A 237 13.16 6.10 10.09
C PRO A 237 12.19 5.31 10.99
N TYR A 238 11.25 4.61 10.38
CA TYR A 238 10.35 3.73 11.11
C TYR A 238 10.79 2.28 10.96
N GLU A 239 11.20 1.70 12.06
CA GLU A 239 11.67 0.31 12.14
C GLU A 239 10.93 -0.42 13.29
N PRO A 240 9.68 -0.88 13.06
CA PRO A 240 8.92 -1.58 14.08
C PRO A 240 9.55 -2.94 14.42
N GLU A 241 9.41 -3.35 15.68
CA GLU A 241 9.77 -4.71 16.08
C GLU A 241 8.75 -5.71 15.52
N VAL A 242 9.12 -6.41 14.46
CA VAL A 242 8.28 -7.39 13.77
C VAL A 242 9.06 -8.68 13.54
N ASP A 243 8.45 -9.81 13.87
CA ASP A 243 8.93 -11.13 13.47
C ASP A 243 8.60 -11.37 11.98
N ILE A 244 9.55 -11.03 11.10
CA ILE A 244 9.42 -11.23 9.65
C ILE A 244 9.23 -12.71 9.32
N ALA A 245 9.84 -13.63 10.08
CA ALA A 245 9.65 -15.07 9.86
C ALA A 245 8.22 -15.50 10.17
N ALA A 246 7.55 -14.88 11.16
CA ALA A 246 6.13 -15.10 11.38
C ALA A 246 5.26 -14.58 10.23
N LEU A 247 5.59 -13.42 9.66
CA LEU A 247 4.92 -12.91 8.45
C LEU A 247 5.14 -13.83 7.25
N GLN A 248 6.36 -14.34 7.04
CA GLN A 248 6.66 -15.31 5.99
C GLN A 248 5.88 -16.62 6.15
N ARG A 249 5.62 -17.06 7.37
CA ARG A 249 4.72 -18.22 7.61
C ARG A 249 3.27 -17.92 7.20
N LEU A 250 2.79 -16.68 7.38
CA LEU A 250 1.46 -16.25 6.94
C LEU A 250 1.41 -16.02 5.43
N TYR A 251 2.48 -15.49 4.86
CA TYR A 251 2.61 -15.21 3.42
C TYR A 251 4.03 -15.58 2.93
N PRO A 252 4.24 -16.83 2.47
CA PRO A 252 5.57 -17.33 2.07
C PRO A 252 6.21 -16.60 0.88
N ALA A 253 5.43 -15.87 0.08
CA ALA A 253 5.91 -15.10 -1.06
C ALA A 253 6.40 -13.69 -0.68
N LEU A 254 6.56 -13.37 0.61
CA LEU A 254 7.05 -12.08 1.09
C LEU A 254 8.45 -11.78 0.56
N HIS A 255 8.61 -10.64 -0.10
CA HIS A 255 9.86 -10.25 -0.74
C HIS A 255 10.82 -9.55 0.22
N THR A 256 12.12 -9.86 0.06
CA THR A 256 13.20 -8.94 0.46
C THR A 256 13.37 -7.86 -0.62
N LEU A 257 14.11 -6.79 -0.34
CA LEU A 257 14.41 -5.76 -1.34
C LEU A 257 15.03 -6.37 -2.62
N ARG A 258 15.99 -7.26 -2.47
CA ARG A 258 16.62 -7.93 -3.62
C ARG A 258 15.63 -8.78 -4.41
N SER A 259 14.81 -9.59 -3.75
CA SER A 259 13.83 -10.41 -4.46
C SER A 259 12.71 -9.58 -5.06
N TRP A 260 12.33 -8.45 -4.45
CA TRP A 260 11.40 -7.50 -5.05
C TRP A 260 11.97 -6.88 -6.34
N LEU A 261 13.26 -6.51 -6.35
CA LEU A 261 13.92 -6.03 -7.58
C LEU A 261 13.90 -7.09 -8.67
N THR A 262 14.32 -8.32 -8.36
CA THR A 262 14.56 -9.36 -9.37
C THR A 262 13.32 -10.15 -9.78
N LEU A 263 12.36 -10.37 -8.88
CA LEU A 263 11.17 -11.19 -9.08
C LEU A 263 9.87 -10.38 -9.01
N GLY A 264 9.86 -9.29 -8.24
CA GLY A 264 8.69 -8.44 -8.01
C GLY A 264 8.51 -7.30 -9.02
N GLY A 265 9.38 -7.20 -10.04
CA GLY A 265 9.31 -6.14 -11.06
C GLY A 265 9.89 -4.78 -10.63
N GLY A 266 10.49 -4.70 -9.44
CA GLY A 266 11.11 -3.48 -8.92
C GLY A 266 12.26 -2.97 -9.78
N LEU A 267 13.03 -3.88 -10.39
CA LEU A 267 14.15 -3.51 -11.27
C LEU A 267 13.67 -2.74 -12.50
N ASP A 268 12.56 -3.15 -13.10
CA ASP A 268 11.97 -2.45 -14.25
C ASP A 268 11.43 -1.07 -13.85
N LEU A 269 10.91 -0.92 -12.64
CA LEU A 269 10.51 0.38 -12.09
C LEU A 269 11.73 1.29 -11.96
N CYS A 270 12.81 0.79 -11.37
CA CYS A 270 14.07 1.54 -11.21
C CYS A 270 14.69 1.93 -12.56
N ARG A 271 14.68 1.02 -13.54
CA ARG A 271 15.17 1.31 -14.90
C ARG A 271 14.34 2.41 -15.56
N ARG A 272 13.02 2.38 -15.44
CA ARG A 272 12.15 3.43 -15.95
C ARG A 272 12.40 4.77 -15.28
N ALA A 273 12.59 4.81 -13.95
CA ALA A 273 12.94 6.02 -13.22
C ALA A 273 14.23 6.66 -13.73
N LEU A 274 15.18 5.82 -14.12
CA LEU A 274 16.47 6.25 -14.69
C LEU A 274 16.44 6.43 -16.22
N ALA A 275 15.30 6.27 -16.88
CA ALA A 275 15.16 6.24 -18.34
C ALA A 275 16.14 5.28 -19.04
N LEU A 276 16.45 4.15 -18.38
CA LEU A 276 17.30 3.09 -18.93
C LEU A 276 16.47 2.12 -19.78
N PRO A 277 17.08 1.48 -20.80
CA PRO A 277 16.39 0.46 -21.59
C PRO A 277 15.97 -0.71 -20.69
N ALA A 278 14.86 -1.35 -21.06
CA ALA A 278 14.47 -2.62 -20.47
C ALA A 278 15.56 -3.68 -20.73
N ALA A 279 15.69 -4.62 -19.81
CA ALA A 279 16.70 -5.70 -19.97
C ALA A 279 16.28 -6.73 -20.99
#